data_0db6470613413435d0caf5f3c66a6878
#
_entry.id   0db6470613413435d0caf5f3c66a6878
#
_cell.length_a   1.000
_cell.length_b   1.000
_cell.length_c   1.000
_cell.angle_alpha   90.00
_cell.angle_beta   90.00
_cell.angle_gamma   90.00
#
_symmetry.space_group_name_H-M   'P 1'
#
loop_
_entity.id
_entity.type
_entity.pdbx_description
1 polymer ?
#
loop_
_entity_poly.entity_id
_entity_poly.type
_entity_poly.pdbx_seq_one_letter_code
_entity_poly.pdbx_strand_id
1 'polypeptide(L)'
;MSKLLLILVLFSQVTFADKPELFLLKTYDDSRDVVGWVMSEKLDGIRGFWNGRELLTRSGKKINAPAWFTQNYPPFSIDGELWTKRGDFENISSIVRTKNSGDRWKKITHQIFEVPNQQGGLLERLSVLKAYLNTDPIVHLQILKQTSIDSKQQLKQFLAQVTDQKGEG
;
A
#
# COMPACT_ATOMS: atom_id res chain seq x y z
N MET A 1 24.90 52.75 -30.22
CA MET A 1 25.27 51.64 -29.42
C MET A 1 23.96 51.05 -28.82
N SER A 2 23.41 50.00 -29.43
CA SER A 2 22.14 49.41 -29.03
C SER A 2 22.40 48.35 -27.95
N LYS A 3 21.81 48.52 -26.76
CA LYS A 3 21.90 47.55 -25.67
C LYS A 3 20.79 46.50 -25.86
N LEU A 4 21.18 45.28 -26.24
CA LEU A 4 20.30 44.10 -26.32
C LEU A 4 20.01 43.59 -24.91
N LEU A 5 18.77 43.76 -24.46
CA LEU A 5 18.30 43.23 -23.17
C LEU A 5 17.84 41.76 -23.35
N LEU A 6 18.64 40.82 -22.88
CA LEU A 6 18.31 39.38 -22.90
C LEU A 6 17.38 39.06 -21.74
N ILE A 7 16.09 38.87 -22.02
CA ILE A 7 15.11 38.44 -21.02
C ILE A 7 15.17 36.90 -20.92
N LEU A 8 15.74 36.38 -19.84
CA LEU A 8 15.75 34.95 -19.50
C LEU A 8 14.41 34.58 -18.91
N VAL A 9 13.53 33.93 -19.68
CA VAL A 9 12.26 33.41 -19.19
C VAL A 9 12.52 32.03 -18.55
N LEU A 10 12.53 31.99 -17.23
CA LEU A 10 12.57 30.73 -16.47
C LEU A 10 11.20 30.04 -16.55
N PHE A 11 11.08 29.02 -17.37
CA PHE A 11 9.94 28.13 -17.37
C PHE A 11 10.03 27.23 -16.12
N SER A 12 9.24 27.51 -15.09
CA SER A 12 9.01 26.60 -13.99
C SER A 12 8.23 25.40 -14.52
N GLN A 13 8.89 24.28 -14.67
CA GLN A 13 8.23 23.00 -14.98
C GLN A 13 7.44 22.57 -13.73
N VAL A 14 6.13 22.75 -13.74
CA VAL A 14 5.23 22.16 -12.75
C VAL A 14 5.14 20.68 -13.07
N THR A 15 5.95 19.87 -12.41
CA THR A 15 5.81 18.42 -12.45
C THR A 15 4.57 18.04 -11.65
N PHE A 16 3.48 17.74 -12.34
CA PHE A 16 2.36 17.02 -11.72
C PHE A 16 2.89 15.62 -11.35
N ALA A 17 2.76 15.25 -10.08
CA ALA A 17 3.02 13.88 -9.67
C ALA A 17 2.00 12.98 -10.38
N ASP A 18 2.44 12.13 -11.29
CA ASP A 18 1.58 11.19 -11.98
C ASP A 18 0.95 10.26 -10.95
N LYS A 19 -0.38 10.07 -11.11
CA LYS A 19 -1.13 9.12 -10.28
C LYS A 19 -0.55 7.73 -10.50
N PRO A 20 -0.16 7.02 -9.43
CA PRO A 20 0.40 5.68 -9.57
C PRO A 20 -0.59 4.73 -10.25
N GLU A 21 -0.11 3.94 -11.21
CA GLU A 21 -0.87 2.82 -11.79
C GLU A 21 -0.96 1.70 -10.77
N LEU A 22 -2.10 1.61 -10.09
CA LEU A 22 -2.34 0.66 -9.03
C LEU A 22 -3.27 -0.45 -9.53
N PHE A 23 -2.98 -1.69 -9.14
CA PHE A 23 -3.93 -2.78 -9.32
C PHE A 23 -5.20 -2.52 -8.55
N LEU A 24 -6.34 -2.56 -9.26
CA LEU A 24 -7.67 -2.46 -8.66
C LEU A 24 -8.32 -3.83 -8.69
N LEU A 25 -8.74 -4.29 -7.52
CA LEU A 25 -9.49 -5.54 -7.38
C LEU A 25 -10.88 -5.39 -8.02
N LYS A 26 -11.37 -6.48 -8.62
CA LYS A 26 -12.76 -6.61 -9.07
C LYS A 26 -13.57 -7.32 -7.99
N THR A 27 -14.85 -7.03 -7.91
CA THR A 27 -15.78 -7.77 -7.06
C THR A 27 -15.76 -9.25 -7.45
N TYR A 28 -15.71 -10.13 -6.46
CA TYR A 28 -15.80 -11.57 -6.66
C TYR A 28 -17.17 -11.93 -7.22
N ASP A 29 -17.17 -12.85 -8.17
CA ASP A 29 -18.37 -13.42 -8.79
C ASP A 29 -18.34 -14.94 -8.60
N ASP A 30 -19.39 -15.49 -7.99
CA ASP A 30 -19.53 -16.91 -7.66
C ASP A 30 -19.50 -17.84 -8.90
N SER A 31 -19.70 -17.30 -10.11
CA SER A 31 -19.58 -18.06 -11.37
C SER A 31 -18.13 -18.43 -11.71
N ARG A 32 -17.14 -17.74 -11.11
CA ARG A 32 -15.73 -17.97 -11.40
C ARG A 32 -15.20 -19.18 -10.64
N ASP A 33 -14.36 -19.96 -11.31
CA ASP A 33 -13.49 -20.91 -10.63
C ASP A 33 -12.26 -20.17 -10.12
N VAL A 34 -12.05 -20.22 -8.81
CA VAL A 34 -10.94 -19.55 -8.10
C VAL A 34 -10.02 -20.53 -7.40
N VAL A 35 -10.19 -21.83 -7.62
CA VAL A 35 -9.29 -22.86 -7.09
C VAL A 35 -7.87 -22.61 -7.63
N GLY A 36 -6.88 -22.63 -6.74
CA GLY A 36 -5.49 -22.31 -7.07
C GLY A 36 -5.16 -20.81 -7.02
N TRP A 37 -6.16 -19.94 -6.75
CA TRP A 37 -5.90 -18.53 -6.47
C TRP A 37 -5.48 -18.34 -5.01
N VAL A 38 -5.08 -17.13 -4.66
CA VAL A 38 -4.84 -16.71 -3.28
C VAL A 38 -5.87 -15.69 -2.85
N MET A 39 -6.22 -15.73 -1.57
CA MET A 39 -7.11 -14.79 -0.92
C MET A 39 -6.41 -14.10 0.25
N SER A 40 -6.80 -12.88 0.55
CA SER A 40 -6.40 -12.13 1.74
C SER A 40 -7.59 -11.33 2.26
N GLU A 41 -7.52 -10.93 3.53
CA GLU A 41 -8.51 -10.02 4.10
C GLU A 41 -8.45 -8.66 3.41
N LYS A 42 -9.62 -8.09 3.11
CA LYS A 42 -9.73 -6.69 2.69
C LYS A 42 -9.68 -5.81 3.95
N LEU A 43 -8.58 -5.13 4.12
CA LEU A 43 -8.39 -4.23 5.26
C LEU A 43 -9.08 -2.89 4.99
N ASP A 44 -9.78 -2.37 6.01
CA ASP A 44 -10.40 -1.05 6.00
C ASP A 44 -9.43 -0.03 6.60
N GLY A 45 -8.58 0.52 5.77
CA GLY A 45 -7.55 1.49 6.15
C GLY A 45 -7.37 2.58 5.09
N ILE A 46 -6.15 3.06 4.93
CA ILE A 46 -5.78 4.02 3.90
C ILE A 46 -4.68 3.42 3.04
N ARG A 47 -4.95 3.27 1.74
CA ARG A 47 -3.95 2.77 0.80
C ARG A 47 -2.71 3.66 0.82
N GLY A 48 -1.57 3.03 1.07
CA GLY A 48 -0.23 3.61 1.02
C GLY A 48 0.58 2.97 -0.09
N PHE A 49 0.94 3.75 -1.10
CA PHE A 49 1.84 3.32 -2.15
C PHE A 49 3.22 3.94 -1.91
N TRP A 50 4.22 3.11 -1.73
CA TRP A 50 5.62 3.52 -1.68
C TRP A 50 6.25 3.35 -3.06
N ASN A 51 6.80 4.40 -3.62
CA ASN A 51 7.38 4.39 -4.97
C ASN A 51 8.91 4.15 -4.98
N GLY A 52 9.49 3.74 -3.85
CA GLY A 52 10.94 3.64 -3.64
C GLY A 52 11.55 4.91 -3.03
N ARG A 53 10.77 5.98 -2.85
CA ARG A 53 11.25 7.28 -2.34
C ARG A 53 10.24 7.98 -1.45
N GLU A 54 8.97 7.94 -1.78
CA GLU A 54 7.89 8.64 -1.08
C GLU A 54 6.67 7.74 -0.90
N LEU A 55 5.99 7.93 0.24
CA LEU A 55 4.72 7.28 0.52
C LEU A 55 3.57 8.14 -0.01
N LEU A 56 2.73 7.56 -0.86
CA LEU A 56 1.69 8.25 -1.62
C LEU A 56 0.31 7.64 -1.35
N THR A 57 -0.72 8.45 -1.41
CA THR A 57 -2.12 7.97 -1.44
C THR A 57 -2.45 7.34 -2.79
N ARG A 58 -3.61 6.68 -2.89
CA ARG A 58 -4.17 6.17 -4.15
C ARG A 58 -4.28 7.25 -5.25
N SER A 59 -4.44 8.51 -4.88
CA SER A 59 -4.52 9.64 -5.84
C SER A 59 -3.16 10.27 -6.17
N GLY A 60 -2.04 9.71 -5.69
CA GLY A 60 -0.70 10.23 -5.92
C GLY A 60 -0.28 11.38 -4.98
N LYS A 61 -1.11 11.72 -3.99
CA LYS A 61 -0.75 12.76 -3.02
C LYS A 61 0.21 12.20 -1.97
N LYS A 62 1.24 12.96 -1.62
CA LYS A 62 2.20 12.60 -0.57
C LYS A 62 1.50 12.43 0.78
N ILE A 63 1.80 11.32 1.46
CA ILE A 63 1.44 11.07 2.86
C ILE A 63 2.56 11.59 3.75
N ASN A 64 2.24 12.44 4.72
CA ASN A 64 3.20 13.02 5.65
C ASN A 64 3.50 12.06 6.81
N ALA A 65 4.02 10.88 6.50
CA ALA A 65 4.54 9.96 7.50
C ALA A 65 5.79 10.53 8.18
N PRO A 66 6.03 10.27 9.47
CA PRO A 66 7.28 10.66 10.12
C PRO A 66 8.47 9.93 9.49
N ALA A 67 9.64 10.56 9.47
CA ALA A 67 10.82 10.02 8.79
C ALA A 67 11.17 8.59 9.27
N TRP A 68 11.07 8.31 10.56
CA TRP A 68 11.36 6.98 11.12
C TRP A 68 10.46 5.87 10.55
N PHE A 69 9.25 6.21 10.05
CA PHE A 69 8.32 5.23 9.50
C PHE A 69 8.77 4.71 8.14
N THR A 70 9.40 5.54 7.32
CA THR A 70 9.79 5.18 5.95
C THR A 70 11.30 5.15 5.69
N GLN A 71 12.15 5.57 6.63
CA GLN A 71 13.60 5.72 6.42
C GLN A 71 14.30 4.44 5.97
N ASN A 72 13.80 3.27 6.40
CA ASN A 72 14.37 1.97 6.08
C ASN A 72 13.49 1.19 5.07
N TYR A 73 12.58 1.85 4.38
CA TYR A 73 11.74 1.19 3.37
C TYR A 73 12.59 0.74 2.17
N PRO A 74 12.16 -0.31 1.44
CA PRO A 74 12.93 -0.84 0.34
C PRO A 74 13.11 0.19 -0.78
N PRO A 75 14.20 0.09 -1.59
CA PRO A 75 14.45 0.99 -2.72
C PRO A 75 13.57 0.70 -3.94
N PHE A 76 12.58 -0.20 -3.81
CA PHE A 76 11.61 -0.57 -4.83
C PHE A 76 10.17 -0.29 -4.36
N SER A 77 9.23 -0.29 -5.32
CA SER A 77 7.84 0.02 -5.02
C SER A 77 7.17 -1.11 -4.24
N ILE A 78 6.36 -0.72 -3.26
CA ILE A 78 5.45 -1.61 -2.52
C ILE A 78 4.09 -0.94 -2.38
N ASP A 79 3.04 -1.73 -2.37
CA ASP A 79 1.65 -1.27 -2.29
C ASP A 79 0.90 -2.03 -1.20
N GLY A 80 0.22 -1.31 -0.35
CA GLY A 80 -0.41 -1.88 0.83
C GLY A 80 -1.43 -0.96 1.47
N GLU A 81 -1.92 -1.38 2.63
CA GLU A 81 -2.86 -0.64 3.44
C GLU A 81 -2.19 -0.16 4.73
N LEU A 82 -2.26 1.13 5.01
CA LEU A 82 -1.93 1.71 6.32
C LEU A 82 -3.09 1.38 7.26
N TRP A 83 -2.81 0.58 8.28
CA TRP A 83 -3.84 -0.07 9.08
C TRP A 83 -3.42 -0.20 10.56
N THR A 84 -4.39 -0.27 11.44
CA THR A 84 -4.21 -0.52 12.88
C THR A 84 -4.91 -1.79 13.32
N LYS A 85 -6.24 -1.80 13.19
CA LYS A 85 -7.13 -2.92 13.53
C LYS A 85 -8.48 -2.76 12.83
N ARG A 86 -9.29 -3.79 12.85
CA ARG A 86 -10.66 -3.77 12.32
C ARG A 86 -11.50 -2.71 13.02
N GLY A 87 -12.37 -2.03 12.26
CA GLY A 87 -13.27 -0.99 12.74
C GLY A 87 -12.61 0.28 13.25
N ASP A 88 -11.38 0.58 12.84
CA ASP A 88 -10.61 1.74 13.32
C ASP A 88 -10.32 2.79 12.22
N PHE A 89 -11.06 2.75 11.10
CA PHE A 89 -10.84 3.61 9.94
C PHE A 89 -10.75 5.09 10.27
N GLU A 90 -11.66 5.62 11.12
CA GLU A 90 -11.67 7.02 11.48
C GLU A 90 -10.37 7.46 12.20
N ASN A 91 -9.86 6.60 13.10
CA ASN A 91 -8.59 6.86 13.79
C ASN A 91 -7.41 6.79 12.80
N ILE A 92 -7.37 5.78 11.93
CA ILE A 92 -6.36 5.65 10.86
C ILE A 92 -6.37 6.90 9.98
N SER A 93 -7.56 7.29 9.50
CA SER A 93 -7.77 8.48 8.66
C SER A 93 -7.29 9.75 9.35
N SER A 94 -7.60 9.91 10.62
CA SER A 94 -7.13 11.03 11.43
C SER A 94 -5.60 11.07 11.54
N ILE A 95 -4.95 9.92 11.76
CA ILE A 95 -3.48 9.85 11.85
C ILE A 95 -2.82 10.22 10.53
N VAL A 96 -3.25 9.57 9.43
CA VAL A 96 -2.60 9.66 8.13
C VAL A 96 -2.81 11.03 7.47
N ARG A 97 -3.97 11.66 7.68
CA ARG A 97 -4.29 12.98 7.11
C ARG A 97 -3.75 14.16 7.91
N THR A 98 -3.40 13.96 9.17
CA THR A 98 -2.86 15.03 10.01
C THR A 98 -1.38 15.24 9.72
N LYS A 99 -0.99 16.47 9.40
CA LYS A 99 0.38 16.82 8.97
C LYS A 99 1.47 16.47 9.99
N ASN A 100 1.17 16.54 11.28
CA ASN A 100 2.11 16.28 12.38
C ASN A 100 1.47 15.34 13.42
N SER A 101 1.17 14.11 13.05
CA SER A 101 0.54 13.13 13.94
C SER A 101 1.49 12.51 14.96
N GLY A 102 2.80 12.74 14.81
CA GLY A 102 3.83 12.35 15.78
C GLY A 102 3.79 10.86 16.14
N ASP A 103 3.78 10.59 17.45
CA ASP A 103 3.79 9.23 18.01
C ASP A 103 2.54 8.40 17.71
N ARG A 104 1.46 9.01 17.22
CA ARG A 104 0.26 8.25 16.82
C ARG A 104 0.57 7.25 15.68
N TRP A 105 1.57 7.54 14.84
CA TRP A 105 2.06 6.66 13.79
C TRP A 105 2.61 5.31 14.31
N LYS A 106 3.02 5.23 15.57
CA LYS A 106 3.46 3.97 16.21
C LYS A 106 2.37 2.90 16.25
N LYS A 107 1.09 3.28 16.06
CA LYS A 107 -0.05 2.36 15.96
C LYS A 107 -0.29 1.84 14.55
N ILE A 108 0.27 2.51 13.55
CA ILE A 108 0.07 2.16 12.12
C ILE A 108 1.03 1.05 11.74
N THR A 109 0.51 0.03 11.08
CA THR A 109 1.29 -0.93 10.28
C THR A 109 1.00 -0.69 8.80
N HIS A 110 1.98 -0.95 7.94
CA HIS A 110 1.81 -0.95 6.50
C HIS A 110 1.71 -2.41 6.04
N GLN A 111 0.49 -2.85 5.73
CA GLN A 111 0.16 -4.22 5.34
C GLN A 111 0.28 -4.35 3.82
N ILE A 112 1.38 -4.94 3.34
CA ILE A 112 1.72 -5.01 1.93
C ILE A 112 1.03 -6.19 1.26
N PHE A 113 0.28 -5.93 0.21
CA PHE A 113 -0.40 -6.93 -0.59
C PHE A 113 0.15 -7.02 -2.04
N GLU A 114 1.04 -6.10 -2.46
CA GLU A 114 1.64 -6.14 -3.79
C GLU A 114 3.05 -5.50 -3.79
N VAL A 115 3.92 -6.03 -4.65
CA VAL A 115 5.25 -5.47 -4.97
C VAL A 115 5.28 -5.19 -6.48
N PRO A 116 4.78 -4.02 -6.92
CA PRO A 116 4.70 -3.67 -8.33
C PRO A 116 6.07 -3.67 -9.02
N ASN A 117 6.05 -3.94 -10.33
CA ASN A 117 7.24 -3.92 -11.19
C ASN A 117 8.27 -5.03 -10.90
N GLN A 118 7.94 -6.01 -10.05
CA GLN A 118 8.74 -7.23 -9.91
C GLN A 118 8.24 -8.31 -10.87
N GLN A 119 9.12 -9.24 -11.24
CA GLN A 119 8.79 -10.34 -12.14
C GLN A 119 7.98 -11.43 -11.44
N GLY A 120 7.19 -12.19 -12.21
CA GLY A 120 6.48 -13.36 -11.74
C GLY A 120 5.07 -13.10 -11.22
N GLY A 121 4.46 -14.12 -10.59
CA GLY A 121 3.16 -14.05 -9.96
C GLY A 121 3.18 -13.30 -8.62
N LEU A 122 2.01 -13.10 -8.01
CA LEU A 122 1.88 -12.33 -6.76
C LEU A 122 2.81 -12.85 -5.65
N LEU A 123 2.82 -14.17 -5.42
CA LEU A 123 3.63 -14.74 -4.34
C LEU A 123 5.13 -14.60 -4.58
N GLU A 124 5.57 -14.67 -5.84
CA GLU A 124 6.96 -14.45 -6.23
C GLU A 124 7.35 -12.99 -6.01
N ARG A 125 6.49 -12.04 -6.39
CA ARG A 125 6.74 -10.62 -6.14
C ARG A 125 6.78 -10.29 -4.65
N LEU A 126 5.85 -10.83 -3.85
CA LEU A 126 5.89 -10.68 -2.38
C LEU A 126 7.12 -11.32 -1.75
N SER A 127 7.69 -12.38 -2.36
CA SER A 127 8.93 -13.01 -1.87
C SER A 127 10.13 -12.07 -1.94
N VAL A 128 10.15 -11.11 -2.86
CA VAL A 128 11.22 -10.08 -2.96
C VAL A 128 11.20 -9.20 -1.70
N LEU A 129 10.02 -8.74 -1.28
CA LEU A 129 9.88 -7.98 -0.03
C LEU A 129 10.23 -8.85 1.19
N LYS A 130 9.81 -10.11 1.20
CA LYS A 130 10.14 -11.04 2.29
C LYS A 130 11.66 -11.21 2.44
N ALA A 131 12.38 -11.35 1.34
CA ALA A 131 13.84 -11.44 1.35
C ALA A 131 14.47 -10.15 1.91
N TYR A 132 13.99 -8.99 1.49
CA TYR A 132 14.43 -7.70 2.02
C TYR A 132 14.23 -7.61 3.54
N LEU A 133 13.04 -7.92 4.04
CA LEU A 133 12.71 -7.86 5.47
C LEU A 133 13.44 -8.89 6.34
N ASN A 134 13.93 -9.97 5.75
CA ASN A 134 14.78 -10.94 6.46
C ASN A 134 16.19 -10.37 6.74
N THR A 135 16.68 -9.46 5.90
CA THR A 135 17.96 -8.78 6.08
C THR A 135 17.82 -7.54 6.97
N ASP A 136 16.78 -6.74 6.71
CA ASP A 136 16.50 -5.49 7.41
C ASP A 136 15.06 -5.50 7.96
N PRO A 137 14.82 -6.10 9.14
CA PRO A 137 13.49 -6.19 9.73
C PRO A 137 12.89 -4.82 10.04
N ILE A 138 11.67 -4.56 9.55
CA ILE A 138 10.90 -3.34 9.80
C ILE A 138 9.58 -3.75 10.45
N VAL A 139 9.45 -3.56 11.76
CA VAL A 139 8.33 -4.09 12.57
C VAL A 139 6.95 -3.65 12.05
N HIS A 140 6.84 -2.41 11.59
CA HIS A 140 5.58 -1.84 11.09
C HIS A 140 5.35 -2.06 9.59
N LEU A 141 6.27 -2.68 8.86
CA LEU A 141 6.11 -3.08 7.46
C LEU A 141 5.91 -4.60 7.40
N GLN A 142 4.71 -5.02 7.02
CA GLN A 142 4.31 -6.42 7.10
C GLN A 142 3.70 -6.87 5.76
N ILE A 143 3.94 -8.13 5.40
CA ILE A 143 3.27 -8.72 4.23
C ILE A 143 1.90 -9.23 4.69
N LEU A 144 0.83 -8.73 4.06
CA LEU A 144 -0.53 -9.21 4.29
C LEU A 144 -0.62 -10.70 3.98
N LYS A 145 -1.16 -11.46 4.93
CA LYS A 145 -1.27 -12.92 4.80
C LYS A 145 -2.05 -13.31 3.55
N GLN A 146 -1.43 -14.09 2.69
CA GLN A 146 -2.04 -14.72 1.53
C GLN A 146 -2.36 -16.18 1.85
N THR A 147 -3.56 -16.63 1.50
CA THR A 147 -4.01 -18.00 1.73
C THR A 147 -4.46 -18.61 0.40
N SER A 148 -3.92 -19.79 0.05
CA SER A 148 -4.35 -20.52 -1.16
C SER A 148 -5.80 -20.95 -1.04
N ILE A 149 -6.52 -20.89 -2.17
CA ILE A 149 -7.92 -21.35 -2.26
C ILE A 149 -7.92 -22.76 -2.84
N ASP A 150 -8.28 -23.75 -2.03
CA ASP A 150 -8.36 -25.15 -2.43
C ASP A 150 -9.79 -25.53 -2.84
N SER A 151 -10.79 -24.75 -2.40
CA SER A 151 -12.20 -24.96 -2.74
C SER A 151 -13.04 -23.70 -2.53
N LYS A 152 -14.18 -23.61 -3.23
CA LYS A 152 -15.19 -22.56 -2.98
C LYS A 152 -15.73 -22.59 -1.54
N GLN A 153 -15.79 -23.77 -0.92
CA GLN A 153 -16.23 -23.91 0.48
C GLN A 153 -15.23 -23.23 1.43
N GLN A 154 -13.92 -23.43 1.23
CA GLN A 154 -12.87 -22.79 2.00
C GLN A 154 -12.95 -21.26 1.86
N LEU A 155 -13.16 -20.75 0.64
CA LEU A 155 -13.32 -19.31 0.40
C LEU A 155 -14.51 -18.75 1.21
N LYS A 156 -15.67 -19.42 1.17
CA LYS A 156 -16.86 -19.01 1.92
C LYS A 156 -16.65 -19.06 3.43
N GLN A 157 -15.96 -20.08 3.93
CA GLN A 157 -15.59 -20.17 5.34
C GLN A 157 -14.64 -19.06 5.78
N PHE A 158 -13.63 -18.75 4.97
CA PHE A 158 -12.72 -17.64 5.25
C PHE A 158 -13.45 -16.29 5.28
N LEU A 159 -14.31 -16.03 4.29
CA LEU A 159 -15.13 -14.81 4.26
C LEU A 159 -16.01 -14.69 5.49
N ALA A 160 -16.74 -15.76 5.86
CA ALA A 160 -17.56 -15.79 7.07
C ALA A 160 -16.72 -15.50 8.32
N GLN A 161 -15.57 -16.13 8.47
CA GLN A 161 -14.68 -15.91 9.62
C GLN A 161 -14.21 -14.45 9.71
N VAL A 162 -13.88 -13.82 8.57
CA VAL A 162 -13.44 -12.42 8.54
C VAL A 162 -14.58 -11.49 8.93
N THR A 163 -15.78 -11.68 8.35
CA THR A 163 -16.96 -10.85 8.62
C THR A 163 -17.49 -11.01 10.05
N ASP A 164 -17.52 -12.23 10.60
CA ASP A 164 -17.90 -12.50 11.99
C ASP A 164 -16.96 -11.76 12.97
N GLN A 165 -15.71 -11.58 12.59
CA GLN A 165 -14.71 -10.83 13.36
C GLN A 165 -14.71 -9.32 13.00
N LYS A 166 -15.77 -8.82 12.35
CA LYS A 166 -15.91 -7.40 11.93
C LYS A 166 -14.87 -6.92 10.92
N GLY A 167 -14.31 -7.83 10.12
CA GLY A 167 -13.52 -7.47 8.94
C GLY A 167 -14.46 -7.02 7.79
N GLU A 168 -13.90 -6.31 6.81
CA GLU A 168 -14.69 -5.81 5.66
C GLU A 168 -14.97 -6.92 4.63
N GLY A 169 -14.07 -7.88 4.46
CA GLY A 169 -14.20 -8.98 3.51
C GLY A 169 -12.89 -9.66 3.15
#